data_7190f1ad199dc54dd12c94ed7637408e
#
_entry.id   7190f1ad199dc54dd12c94ed7637408e
#
_cell.length_a   1.000
_cell.length_b   1.000
_cell.length_c   1.000
_cell.angle_alpha   90.00
_cell.angle_beta   90.00
_cell.angle_gamma   90.00
#
_symmetry.space_group_name_H-M   'P 1'
#
loop_
_entity.id
_entity.type
_entity.pdbx_description
1 polymer ?
#
loop_
_entity_poly.entity_id
_entity_poly.type
_entity_poly.pdbx_seq_one_letter_code
_entity_poly.pdbx_strand_id
1 'polypeptide(L)'
;MMLGRLMRVLGSRMWLILAILAVTLVTTAAGTLLTPKRYVATTSMLIDIPSKDPVMGGSVYLQGSVAALMAAQIELIGSGRVVDRVMQDLRLAQDPAMLAQWNRLGGGKGDPEGWIRQRLVLDLKVEPGRDAPLLKLSFEALDPALAARVANGFAQAYIDATLGMKTQPARDYANLFETQTADARRRLADARERLSRFQRDSGITSGDETRDVENTRLQELSSQLVQLEAAAAAARAREATMRGGSPEAMPEVVGSQVLAGI
;
A
#
# COMPACT_ATOMS: atom_id res chain seq x y z
N MET A 1 69.36 -15.81 -24.00
CA MET A 1 69.12 -16.84 -25.04
C MET A 1 67.67 -17.49 -24.96
N MET A 2 66.91 -17.31 -23.93
CA MET A 2 65.55 -17.92 -23.85
C MET A 2 64.45 -17.21 -24.69
N LEU A 3 64.47 -15.87 -24.81
CA LEU A 3 63.48 -15.11 -25.60
C LEU A 3 63.45 -15.48 -27.08
N GLY A 4 64.60 -15.75 -27.70
CA GLY A 4 64.69 -16.09 -29.13
C GLY A 4 64.12 -17.49 -29.46
N ARG A 5 64.18 -18.41 -28.51
CA ARG A 5 63.57 -19.74 -28.67
C ARG A 5 62.00 -19.66 -28.51
N LEU A 6 61.52 -18.83 -27.58
CA LEU A 6 60.10 -18.58 -27.42
C LEU A 6 59.48 -17.93 -28.68
N MET A 7 60.15 -16.93 -29.26
CA MET A 7 59.68 -16.29 -30.49
C MET A 7 59.65 -17.26 -31.70
N ARG A 8 60.55 -18.18 -31.79
CA ARG A 8 60.57 -19.14 -32.90
C ARG A 8 59.50 -20.21 -32.76
N VAL A 9 59.25 -20.68 -31.52
CA VAL A 9 58.14 -21.61 -31.23
C VAL A 9 56.77 -20.94 -31.40
N LEU A 10 56.65 -19.66 -31.01
CA LEU A 10 55.43 -18.89 -31.20
C LEU A 10 55.15 -18.68 -32.70
N GLY A 11 56.15 -18.36 -33.51
CA GLY A 11 56.02 -18.19 -34.98
C GLY A 11 55.66 -19.48 -35.72
N SER A 12 56.19 -20.63 -35.30
CA SER A 12 55.95 -21.92 -35.96
C SER A 12 54.52 -22.48 -35.61
N ARG A 13 53.89 -22.04 -34.50
CA ARG A 13 52.58 -22.47 -34.09
C ARG A 13 51.49 -21.35 -34.09
N MET A 14 51.84 -20.24 -34.73
CA MET A 14 50.99 -19.06 -34.78
C MET A 14 49.60 -19.34 -35.37
N TRP A 15 49.52 -20.24 -36.35
CA TRP A 15 48.25 -20.67 -36.94
C TRP A 15 47.37 -21.42 -35.95
N LEU A 16 47.96 -22.24 -35.08
CA LEU A 16 47.24 -23.01 -34.06
C LEU A 16 46.76 -22.09 -32.94
N ILE A 17 47.56 -21.11 -32.54
CA ILE A 17 47.18 -20.08 -31.56
C ILE A 17 46.02 -19.21 -32.09
N LEU A 18 46.11 -18.78 -33.36
CA LEU A 18 45.04 -18.02 -34.01
C LEU A 18 43.75 -18.83 -34.16
N ALA A 19 43.86 -20.12 -34.48
CA ALA A 19 42.69 -20.99 -34.58
C ALA A 19 41.98 -21.16 -33.23
N ILE A 20 42.73 -21.40 -32.15
CA ILE A 20 42.18 -21.49 -30.80
C ILE A 20 41.55 -20.16 -30.39
N LEU A 21 42.24 -19.04 -30.63
CA LEU A 21 41.73 -17.70 -30.35
C LEU A 21 40.44 -17.41 -31.13
N ALA A 22 40.39 -17.78 -32.41
CA ALA A 22 39.20 -17.60 -33.23
C ALA A 22 38.00 -18.46 -32.70
N VAL A 23 38.25 -19.71 -32.34
CA VAL A 23 37.22 -20.58 -31.76
C VAL A 23 36.72 -20.05 -30.44
N THR A 24 37.59 -19.61 -29.55
CA THR A 24 37.18 -19.01 -28.28
C THR A 24 36.39 -17.72 -28.45
N LEU A 25 36.81 -16.85 -29.38
CA LEU A 25 36.07 -15.62 -29.72
C LEU A 25 34.68 -15.92 -30.28
N VAL A 26 34.59 -16.87 -31.20
CA VAL A 26 33.30 -17.24 -31.82
C VAL A 26 32.37 -17.89 -30.80
N THR A 27 32.87 -18.79 -29.96
CA THR A 27 32.07 -19.43 -28.92
C THR A 27 31.59 -18.43 -27.87
N THR A 28 32.46 -17.49 -27.46
CA THR A 28 32.09 -16.43 -26.52
C THR A 28 31.08 -15.45 -27.13
N ALA A 29 31.29 -15.04 -28.36
CA ALA A 29 30.37 -14.18 -29.09
C ALA A 29 28.99 -14.85 -29.29
N ALA A 30 28.99 -16.11 -29.71
CA ALA A 30 27.78 -16.89 -29.85
C ALA A 30 27.04 -17.04 -28.50
N GLY A 31 27.74 -17.35 -27.43
CA GLY A 31 27.18 -17.43 -26.09
C GLY A 31 26.56 -16.10 -25.61
N THR A 32 27.25 -14.99 -25.85
CA THR A 32 26.78 -13.65 -25.48
C THR A 32 25.55 -13.23 -26.30
N LEU A 33 25.50 -13.53 -27.59
CA LEU A 33 24.36 -13.19 -28.46
C LEU A 33 23.13 -14.05 -28.18
N LEU A 34 23.32 -15.29 -27.72
CA LEU A 34 22.24 -16.20 -27.37
C LEU A 34 21.65 -15.93 -25.97
N THR A 35 22.38 -15.17 -25.13
CA THR A 35 21.87 -14.84 -23.78
C THR A 35 20.76 -13.80 -23.88
N PRO A 36 19.55 -14.07 -23.38
CA PRO A 36 18.45 -13.10 -23.42
C PRO A 36 18.78 -11.87 -22.56
N LYS A 37 18.59 -10.69 -23.12
CA LYS A 37 18.75 -9.43 -22.38
C LYS A 37 17.72 -9.35 -21.27
N ARG A 38 18.15 -8.97 -20.08
CA ARG A 38 17.29 -8.71 -18.93
C ARG A 38 17.30 -7.22 -18.61
N TYR A 39 16.14 -6.68 -18.39
CA TYR A 39 15.94 -5.26 -18.07
C TYR A 39 15.48 -5.13 -16.64
N VAL A 40 16.10 -4.23 -15.91
CA VAL A 40 15.74 -3.93 -14.52
C VAL A 40 15.13 -2.55 -14.48
N ALA A 41 13.87 -2.47 -14.02
CA ALA A 41 13.24 -1.20 -13.69
C ALA A 41 13.28 -0.99 -12.19
N THR A 42 13.62 0.21 -11.74
CA THR A 42 13.71 0.55 -10.33
C THR A 42 12.80 1.73 -10.03
N THR A 43 11.97 1.58 -9.01
CA THR A 43 11.20 2.67 -8.40
C THR A 43 11.62 2.86 -6.95
N SER A 44 11.55 4.09 -6.45
CA SER A 44 11.92 4.40 -5.08
C SER A 44 10.73 5.01 -4.34
N MET A 45 10.52 4.58 -3.09
CA MET A 45 9.46 5.06 -2.22
C MET A 45 10.04 5.56 -0.92
N LEU A 46 9.53 6.70 -0.45
CA LEU A 46 9.83 7.21 0.89
C LEU A 46 8.85 6.57 1.87
N ILE A 47 9.38 6.00 2.96
CA ILE A 47 8.55 5.47 4.04
C ILE A 47 8.37 6.58 5.08
N ASP A 48 7.12 6.88 5.37
CA ASP A 48 6.78 7.73 6.49
C ASP A 48 7.02 6.97 7.80
N ILE A 49 8.11 7.34 8.48
CA ILE A 49 8.37 6.84 9.84
C ILE A 49 7.60 7.77 10.77
N PRO A 50 6.62 7.25 11.54
CA PRO A 50 5.88 8.07 12.49
C PRO A 50 6.87 8.75 13.46
N SER A 51 7.16 10.01 13.20
CA SER A 51 7.88 10.85 14.14
C SER A 51 6.94 11.13 15.30
N LYS A 52 7.44 10.91 16.51
CA LYS A 52 6.85 11.21 17.84
C LYS A 52 5.45 11.82 17.76
N ASP A 53 4.47 11.07 18.24
CA ASP A 53 3.17 11.66 18.56
C ASP A 53 3.39 12.70 19.68
N PRO A 54 3.20 14.00 19.44
CA PRO A 54 3.47 15.04 20.42
C PRO A 54 2.54 14.95 21.65
N VAL A 55 1.47 14.15 21.57
CA VAL A 55 0.46 14.01 22.62
C VAL A 55 0.72 12.83 23.55
N MET A 56 1.39 11.78 23.09
CA MET A 56 1.60 10.54 23.86
C MET A 56 3.04 10.36 24.38
N GLY A 57 3.88 11.38 24.38
CA GLY A 57 5.20 11.34 25.03
C GLY A 57 6.11 10.24 24.48
N GLY A 58 6.79 10.55 23.40
CA GLY A 58 8.03 9.96 22.90
C GLY A 58 8.31 8.49 23.12
N SER A 59 7.99 7.62 22.18
CA SER A 59 8.74 6.40 22.00
C SER A 59 10.08 6.74 21.35
N VAL A 60 11.16 6.58 22.10
CA VAL A 60 12.53 6.60 21.57
C VAL A 60 12.65 5.38 20.66
N TYR A 61 12.49 5.57 19.35
CA TYR A 61 12.88 4.53 18.40
C TYR A 61 14.41 4.41 18.46
N LEU A 62 14.88 3.42 19.20
CA LEU A 62 16.27 2.98 19.13
C LEU A 62 16.60 2.64 17.68
N GLN A 63 17.82 2.90 17.23
CA GLN A 63 18.24 2.62 15.83
C GLN A 63 17.89 1.20 15.35
N GLY A 64 17.82 0.22 16.26
CA GLY A 64 17.35 -1.14 15.97
C GLY A 64 15.87 -1.24 15.55
N SER A 65 15.02 -0.31 15.96
CA SER A 65 13.59 -0.32 15.58
C SER A 65 13.33 0.16 14.16
N VAL A 66 14.17 1.04 13.62
CA VAL A 66 14.05 1.50 12.22
C VAL A 66 14.42 0.36 11.26
N ALA A 67 15.48 -0.39 11.54
CA ALA A 67 15.86 -1.54 10.72
C ALA A 67 14.78 -2.63 10.73
N ALA A 68 14.20 -2.92 11.90
CA ALA A 68 13.11 -3.87 12.03
C ALA A 68 11.84 -3.41 11.29
N LEU A 69 11.53 -2.11 11.37
CA LEU A 69 10.41 -1.53 10.62
C LEU A 69 10.62 -1.66 9.11
N MET A 70 11.84 -1.34 8.64
CA MET A 70 12.19 -1.50 7.21
C MET A 70 12.08 -2.96 6.76
N ALA A 71 12.57 -3.91 7.58
CA ALA A 71 12.43 -5.33 7.28
C ALA A 71 10.96 -5.76 7.17
N ALA A 72 10.11 -5.31 8.09
CA ALA A 72 8.68 -5.57 8.04
C ALA A 72 8.02 -4.98 6.80
N GLN A 73 8.43 -3.78 6.35
CA GLN A 73 7.91 -3.18 5.13
C GLN A 73 8.35 -3.96 3.87
N ILE A 74 9.59 -4.44 3.85
CA ILE A 74 10.10 -5.29 2.75
C ILE A 74 9.27 -6.58 2.66
N GLU A 75 9.01 -7.23 3.80
CA GLU A 75 8.18 -8.43 3.86
C GLU A 75 6.73 -8.17 3.41
N LEU A 76 6.17 -7.02 3.79
CA LEU A 76 4.84 -6.61 3.37
C LEU A 76 4.74 -6.45 1.84
N ILE A 77 5.76 -5.83 1.20
CA ILE A 77 5.80 -5.65 -0.25
C ILE A 77 5.84 -7.00 -0.96
N GLY A 78 6.60 -7.98 -0.43
CA GLY A 78 6.67 -9.35 -0.96
C GLY A 78 5.48 -10.23 -0.56
N SER A 79 4.54 -9.73 0.23
CA SER A 79 3.41 -10.52 0.71
C SER A 79 2.46 -10.93 -0.42
N GLY A 80 1.83 -12.10 -0.26
CA GLY A 80 0.86 -12.61 -1.23
C GLY A 80 -0.26 -11.61 -1.54
N ARG A 81 -0.70 -10.82 -0.55
CA ARG A 81 -1.73 -9.79 -0.73
C ARG A 81 -1.31 -8.71 -1.75
N VAL A 82 -0.08 -8.22 -1.65
CA VAL A 82 0.44 -7.20 -2.57
C VAL A 82 0.67 -7.82 -3.95
N VAL A 83 1.23 -9.02 -4.01
CA VAL A 83 1.45 -9.76 -5.27
C VAL A 83 0.13 -10.01 -6.01
N ASP A 84 -0.89 -10.50 -5.29
CA ASP A 84 -2.21 -10.76 -5.88
C ASP A 84 -2.87 -9.46 -6.38
N ARG A 85 -2.69 -8.36 -5.64
CA ARG A 85 -3.16 -7.04 -6.06
C ARG A 85 -2.50 -6.59 -7.36
N VAL A 86 -1.17 -6.70 -7.46
CA VAL A 86 -0.41 -6.38 -8.68
C VAL A 86 -0.87 -7.23 -9.86
N MET A 87 -1.06 -8.54 -9.63
CA MET A 87 -1.56 -9.45 -10.67
C MET A 87 -2.92 -9.02 -11.21
N GLN A 88 -3.85 -8.62 -10.32
CA GLN A 88 -5.19 -8.19 -10.69
C GLN A 88 -5.19 -6.83 -11.41
N ASP A 89 -4.52 -5.84 -10.83
CA ASP A 89 -4.52 -4.46 -11.34
C ASP A 89 -3.86 -4.37 -12.71
N LEU A 90 -2.77 -5.10 -12.92
CA LEU A 90 -2.06 -5.15 -14.19
C LEU A 90 -2.55 -6.27 -15.13
N ARG A 91 -3.51 -7.10 -14.70
CA ARG A 91 -4.04 -8.25 -15.45
C ARG A 91 -2.93 -9.15 -15.99
N LEU A 92 -1.91 -9.44 -15.17
CA LEU A 92 -0.69 -10.13 -15.62
C LEU A 92 -0.97 -11.56 -16.10
N ALA A 93 -2.02 -12.20 -15.60
CA ALA A 93 -2.44 -13.51 -16.09
C ALA A 93 -2.89 -13.52 -17.57
N GLN A 94 -3.23 -12.35 -18.11
CA GLN A 94 -3.65 -12.16 -19.50
C GLN A 94 -2.63 -11.38 -20.33
N ASP A 95 -1.51 -10.93 -19.71
CA ASP A 95 -0.48 -10.16 -20.39
C ASP A 95 0.33 -11.05 -21.35
N PRO A 96 0.40 -10.70 -22.65
CA PRO A 96 1.08 -11.52 -23.66
C PRO A 96 2.57 -11.73 -23.36
N ALA A 97 3.24 -10.73 -22.74
CA ALA A 97 4.65 -10.82 -22.40
C ALA A 97 4.89 -11.81 -21.26
N MET A 98 4.00 -11.82 -20.25
CA MET A 98 4.05 -12.79 -19.16
C MET A 98 3.72 -14.22 -19.63
N LEU A 99 2.71 -14.38 -20.47
CA LEU A 99 2.37 -15.68 -21.05
C LEU A 99 3.48 -16.21 -21.97
N ALA A 100 4.14 -15.34 -22.74
CA ALA A 100 5.30 -15.74 -23.52
C ALA A 100 6.48 -16.18 -22.62
N GLN A 101 6.69 -15.54 -21.49
CA GLN A 101 7.69 -15.94 -20.49
C GLN A 101 7.33 -17.29 -19.87
N TRP A 102 6.06 -17.49 -19.47
CA TRP A 102 5.60 -18.77 -18.95
C TRP A 102 5.80 -19.92 -19.95
N ASN A 103 5.48 -19.71 -21.23
CA ASN A 103 5.72 -20.70 -22.26
C ASN A 103 7.20 -21.04 -22.44
N ARG A 104 8.10 -20.04 -22.34
CA ARG A 104 9.55 -20.23 -22.53
C ARG A 104 10.23 -20.84 -21.31
N LEU A 105 9.89 -20.38 -20.10
CA LEU A 105 10.59 -20.71 -18.87
C LEU A 105 9.82 -21.68 -17.99
N GLY A 106 8.48 -21.64 -18.01
CA GLY A 106 7.59 -22.50 -17.25
C GLY A 106 7.16 -23.77 -17.98
N GLY A 107 7.59 -23.95 -19.25
CA GLY A 107 7.24 -25.12 -20.05
C GLY A 107 5.81 -25.11 -20.60
N GLY A 108 5.01 -24.06 -20.40
CA GLY A 108 3.66 -23.92 -20.97
C GLY A 108 2.64 -24.95 -20.46
N LYS A 109 2.92 -25.67 -19.38
CA LYS A 109 2.04 -26.69 -18.79
C LYS A 109 1.70 -26.33 -17.35
N GLY A 110 0.43 -26.48 -16.99
CA GLY A 110 -0.05 -26.23 -15.63
C GLY A 110 -0.73 -24.87 -15.47
N ASP A 111 -0.77 -24.38 -14.23
CA ASP A 111 -1.41 -23.11 -13.88
C ASP A 111 -0.50 -21.90 -14.17
N PRO A 112 -0.85 -21.05 -15.15
CA PRO A 112 -0.09 -19.86 -15.45
C PRO A 112 -0.09 -18.83 -14.30
N GLU A 113 -1.20 -18.73 -13.55
CA GLU A 113 -1.33 -17.75 -12.46
C GLU A 113 -0.40 -18.06 -11.30
N GLY A 114 -0.33 -19.34 -10.90
CA GLY A 114 0.58 -19.79 -9.86
C GLY A 114 2.05 -19.57 -10.24
N TRP A 115 2.41 -19.86 -11.50
CA TRP A 115 3.75 -19.61 -12.00
C TRP A 115 4.09 -18.12 -12.04
N ILE A 116 3.17 -17.27 -12.53
CA ILE A 116 3.36 -15.82 -12.58
C ILE A 116 3.54 -15.25 -11.18
N ARG A 117 2.70 -15.66 -10.21
CA ARG A 117 2.82 -15.25 -8.81
C ARG A 117 4.21 -15.57 -8.24
N GLN A 118 4.67 -16.78 -8.43
CA GLN A 118 6.00 -17.20 -7.97
C GLN A 118 7.10 -16.37 -8.66
N ARG A 119 6.95 -16.12 -9.96
CA ARG A 119 7.92 -15.36 -10.75
C ARG A 119 8.00 -13.90 -10.31
N LEU A 120 6.86 -13.28 -10.01
CA LEU A 120 6.82 -11.92 -9.48
C LEU A 120 7.61 -11.77 -8.19
N VAL A 121 7.50 -12.76 -7.28
CA VAL A 121 8.27 -12.72 -6.02
C VAL A 121 9.77 -12.94 -6.26
N LEU A 122 10.15 -13.85 -7.17
CA LEU A 122 11.55 -14.17 -7.44
C LEU A 122 12.30 -13.03 -8.15
N ASP A 123 11.63 -12.33 -9.07
CA ASP A 123 12.23 -11.25 -9.86
C ASP A 123 12.12 -9.87 -9.19
N LEU A 124 11.38 -9.79 -8.05
CA LEU A 124 11.28 -8.60 -7.23
C LEU A 124 12.45 -8.53 -6.25
N LYS A 125 13.16 -7.41 -6.28
CA LYS A 125 14.19 -7.07 -5.27
C LYS A 125 13.78 -5.80 -4.55
N VAL A 126 13.72 -5.86 -3.24
CA VAL A 126 13.42 -4.70 -2.39
C VAL A 126 14.61 -4.45 -1.48
N GLU A 127 15.20 -3.29 -1.61
CA GLU A 127 16.40 -2.90 -0.86
C GLU A 127 16.16 -1.60 -0.09
N PRO A 128 16.60 -1.51 1.18
CA PRO A 128 16.56 -0.25 1.92
C PRO A 128 17.58 0.74 1.36
N GLY A 129 17.22 2.01 1.32
CA GLY A 129 18.16 3.10 1.04
C GLY A 129 19.23 3.23 2.13
N ARG A 130 20.42 3.69 1.75
CA ARG A 130 21.56 3.79 2.69
C ARG A 130 21.41 4.95 3.68
N ASP A 131 20.91 6.09 3.23
CA ASP A 131 21.00 7.35 3.98
C ASP A 131 19.63 7.95 4.32
N ALA A 132 18.54 7.33 3.90
CA ALA A 132 17.18 7.81 4.12
C ALA A 132 16.20 6.64 4.28
N PRO A 133 15.04 6.84 4.89
CA PRO A 133 13.99 5.83 4.98
C PRO A 133 13.31 5.60 3.62
N LEU A 134 14.14 5.25 2.64
CA LEU A 134 13.75 4.94 1.27
C LEU A 134 13.76 3.43 1.06
N LEU A 135 12.78 2.91 0.34
CA LEU A 135 12.82 1.57 -0.25
C LEU A 135 12.98 1.67 -1.76
N LYS A 136 13.92 0.92 -2.29
CA LYS A 136 14.12 0.75 -3.72
C LYS A 136 13.53 -0.59 -4.12
N LEU A 137 12.52 -0.55 -5.00
CA LEU A 137 11.94 -1.72 -5.62
C LEU A 137 12.52 -1.85 -7.01
N SER A 138 13.14 -2.99 -7.28
CA SER A 138 13.68 -3.32 -8.60
C SER A 138 12.99 -4.59 -9.09
N PHE A 139 12.51 -4.55 -10.32
CA PHE A 139 11.90 -5.71 -10.96
C PHE A 139 12.63 -6.03 -12.26
N GLU A 140 12.95 -7.32 -12.44
CA GLU A 140 13.70 -7.81 -13.59
C GLU A 140 12.76 -8.53 -14.56
N ALA A 141 12.78 -8.11 -15.85
CA ALA A 141 11.99 -8.75 -16.90
C ALA A 141 12.75 -8.80 -18.23
N LEU A 142 12.24 -9.61 -19.17
CA LEU A 142 12.78 -9.67 -20.55
C LEU A 142 12.30 -8.48 -21.39
N ASP A 143 11.20 -7.85 -21.02
CA ASP A 143 10.64 -6.67 -21.67
C ASP A 143 10.78 -5.45 -20.73
N PRO A 144 11.41 -4.34 -21.20
CA PRO A 144 11.59 -3.15 -20.39
C PRO A 144 10.27 -2.47 -20.00
N ALA A 145 9.27 -2.51 -20.86
CA ALA A 145 7.95 -1.93 -20.56
C ALA A 145 7.23 -2.73 -19.47
N LEU A 146 7.33 -4.06 -19.51
CA LEU A 146 6.80 -4.92 -18.45
C LEU A 146 7.54 -4.68 -17.13
N ALA A 147 8.86 -4.60 -17.14
CA ALA A 147 9.65 -4.33 -15.95
C ALA A 147 9.19 -3.04 -15.24
N ALA A 148 9.02 -1.97 -16.01
CA ALA A 148 8.57 -0.67 -15.48
C ALA A 148 7.14 -0.72 -14.95
N ARG A 149 6.21 -1.34 -15.68
CA ARG A 149 4.80 -1.48 -15.24
C ARG A 149 4.70 -2.26 -13.94
N VAL A 150 5.42 -3.37 -13.83
CA VAL A 150 5.38 -4.23 -12.64
C VAL A 150 6.02 -3.54 -11.45
N ALA A 151 7.20 -2.91 -11.61
CA ALA A 151 7.87 -2.17 -10.54
C ALA A 151 6.97 -1.05 -9.98
N ASN A 152 6.32 -0.27 -10.86
CA ASN A 152 5.38 0.78 -10.45
C ASN A 152 4.09 0.19 -9.86
N GLY A 153 3.62 -0.94 -10.39
CA GLY A 153 2.47 -1.66 -9.86
C GLY A 153 2.68 -2.13 -8.42
N PHE A 154 3.85 -2.65 -8.09
CA PHE A 154 4.21 -3.01 -6.72
C PHE A 154 4.25 -1.78 -5.79
N ALA A 155 4.81 -0.66 -6.27
CA ALA A 155 4.81 0.59 -5.50
C ALA A 155 3.39 1.06 -5.19
N GLN A 156 2.50 1.06 -6.18
CA GLN A 156 1.10 1.46 -5.99
C GLN A 156 0.35 0.48 -5.10
N ALA A 157 0.47 -0.82 -5.33
CA ALA A 157 -0.19 -1.84 -4.52
C ALA A 157 0.25 -1.80 -3.05
N TYR A 158 1.52 -1.50 -2.79
CA TYR A 158 2.03 -1.29 -1.43
C TYR A 158 1.41 -0.06 -0.78
N ILE A 159 1.34 1.07 -1.49
CA ILE A 159 0.70 2.30 -0.99
C ILE A 159 -0.75 2.03 -0.63
N ASP A 160 -1.49 1.37 -1.52
CA ASP A 160 -2.90 1.03 -1.30
C ASP A 160 -3.08 0.06 -0.12
N ALA A 161 -2.21 -0.95 0.00
CA ALA A 161 -2.23 -1.89 1.11
C ALA A 161 -1.95 -1.19 2.45
N THR A 162 -0.96 -0.29 2.49
CA THR A 162 -0.59 0.46 3.69
C THR A 162 -1.70 1.43 4.09
N LEU A 163 -2.29 2.14 3.13
CA LEU A 163 -3.42 3.03 3.36
C LEU A 163 -4.64 2.24 3.86
N GLY A 164 -4.91 1.09 3.23
CA GLY A 164 -5.97 0.18 3.66
C GLY A 164 -5.80 -0.26 5.12
N MET A 165 -4.60 -0.68 5.51
CA MET A 165 -4.32 -1.08 6.89
C MET A 165 -4.50 0.07 7.90
N LYS A 166 -4.17 1.31 7.52
CA LYS A 166 -4.36 2.49 8.38
C LYS A 166 -5.84 2.89 8.50
N THR A 167 -6.62 2.74 7.44
CA THR A 167 -8.01 3.23 7.39
C THR A 167 -9.05 2.16 7.74
N GLN A 168 -8.73 0.87 7.55
CA GLN A 168 -9.67 -0.23 7.78
C GLN A 168 -10.17 -0.29 9.24
N PRO A 169 -9.32 -0.18 10.27
CA PRO A 169 -9.80 -0.19 11.66
C PRO A 169 -10.84 0.92 11.93
N ALA A 170 -10.59 2.12 11.41
CA ALA A 170 -11.53 3.24 11.59
C ALA A 170 -12.89 2.96 10.91
N ARG A 171 -12.88 2.34 9.72
CA ARG A 171 -14.11 1.92 9.02
C ARG A 171 -14.83 0.82 9.79
N ASP A 172 -14.10 -0.16 10.31
CA ASP A 172 -14.67 -1.27 11.07
C ASP A 172 -15.32 -0.76 12.37
N TYR A 173 -14.67 0.18 13.06
CA TYR A 173 -15.28 0.85 14.22
C TYR A 173 -16.52 1.65 13.84
N ALA A 174 -16.49 2.41 12.75
CA ALA A 174 -17.66 3.16 12.29
C ALA A 174 -18.85 2.23 12.00
N ASN A 175 -18.63 1.13 11.29
CA ASN A 175 -19.64 0.13 10.99
C ASN A 175 -20.19 -0.54 12.26
N LEU A 176 -19.31 -0.85 13.22
CA LEU A 176 -19.71 -1.41 14.52
C LEU A 176 -20.61 -0.44 15.29
N PHE A 177 -20.22 0.83 15.38
CA PHE A 177 -21.02 1.86 16.05
C PHE A 177 -22.36 2.09 15.35
N GLU A 178 -22.39 2.09 14.03
CA GLU A 178 -23.64 2.20 13.27
C GLU A 178 -24.60 1.04 13.59
N THR A 179 -24.07 -0.19 13.59
CA THR A 179 -24.84 -1.40 13.93
C THR A 179 -25.35 -1.33 15.37
N GLN A 180 -24.50 -0.99 16.34
CA GLN A 180 -24.88 -0.88 17.75
C GLN A 180 -25.93 0.21 17.98
N THR A 181 -25.78 1.35 17.28
CA THR A 181 -26.74 2.44 17.35
C THR A 181 -28.09 2.04 16.78
N ALA A 182 -28.10 1.33 15.66
CA ALA A 182 -29.33 0.82 15.06
C ALA A 182 -30.03 -0.17 16.00
N ASP A 183 -29.30 -1.08 16.63
CA ASP A 183 -29.85 -2.04 17.58
C ASP A 183 -30.37 -1.37 18.86
N ALA A 184 -29.64 -0.39 19.39
CA ALA A 184 -30.08 0.39 20.55
C ALA A 184 -31.37 1.16 20.24
N ARG A 185 -31.48 1.77 19.05
CA ARG A 185 -32.68 2.45 18.58
C ARG A 185 -33.89 1.50 18.48
N ARG A 186 -33.68 0.30 17.92
CA ARG A 186 -34.72 -0.74 17.85
C ARG A 186 -35.20 -1.16 19.23
N ARG A 187 -34.26 -1.48 20.15
CA ARG A 187 -34.60 -1.85 21.54
C ARG A 187 -35.37 -0.74 22.26
N LEU A 188 -34.96 0.52 22.03
CA LEU A 188 -35.68 1.67 22.59
C LEU A 188 -37.10 1.78 22.01
N ALA A 189 -37.26 1.61 20.70
CA ALA A 189 -38.57 1.62 20.06
C ALA A 189 -39.48 0.51 20.61
N ASP A 190 -38.95 -0.72 20.71
CA ASP A 190 -39.68 -1.86 21.27
C ASP A 190 -40.07 -1.65 22.75
N ALA A 191 -39.14 -1.10 23.54
CA ALA A 191 -39.40 -0.79 24.93
C ALA A 191 -40.50 0.29 25.11
N ARG A 192 -40.44 1.34 24.27
CA ARG A 192 -41.46 2.40 24.23
C ARG A 192 -42.82 1.86 23.80
N GLU A 193 -42.86 0.97 22.83
CA GLU A 193 -44.10 0.34 22.40
C GLU A 193 -44.70 -0.53 23.51
N ARG A 194 -43.88 -1.34 24.19
CA ARG A 194 -44.34 -2.14 25.37
C ARG A 194 -44.83 -1.25 26.48
N LEU A 195 -44.13 -0.16 26.80
CA LEU A 195 -44.57 0.80 27.81
C LEU A 195 -45.89 1.45 27.42
N SER A 196 -46.07 1.89 26.18
CA SER A 196 -47.31 2.48 25.68
C SER A 196 -48.47 1.50 25.71
N ARG A 197 -48.23 0.21 25.40
CA ARG A 197 -49.26 -0.86 25.54
C ARG A 197 -49.62 -1.06 27.00
N PHE A 198 -48.64 -1.18 27.88
CA PHE A 198 -48.87 -1.36 29.32
C PHE A 198 -49.67 -0.19 29.94
N GLN A 199 -49.32 1.05 29.59
CA GLN A 199 -50.03 2.25 30.04
C GLN A 199 -51.49 2.26 29.58
N ARG A 200 -51.77 1.88 28.33
CA ARG A 200 -53.11 1.77 27.79
C ARG A 200 -53.93 0.66 28.49
N ASP A 201 -53.31 -0.51 28.67
CA ASP A 201 -53.96 -1.67 29.25
C ASP A 201 -54.22 -1.50 30.76
N SER A 202 -53.36 -0.75 31.44
CA SER A 202 -53.47 -0.47 32.89
C SER A 202 -54.25 0.79 33.21
N GLY A 203 -54.78 1.52 32.22
CA GLY A 203 -55.56 2.75 32.44
C GLY A 203 -54.75 3.88 33.08
N ILE A 204 -53.42 3.79 33.02
CA ILE A 204 -52.48 4.78 33.59
C ILE A 204 -52.37 5.95 32.60
N THR A 205 -53.20 6.95 32.73
CA THR A 205 -53.02 8.25 32.11
C THR A 205 -51.96 8.99 32.92
N SER A 206 -50.70 8.94 32.46
CA SER A 206 -49.61 9.68 33.08
C SER A 206 -49.94 11.18 33.06
N GLY A 207 -49.93 11.79 34.24
CA GLY A 207 -50.18 13.22 34.41
C GLY A 207 -49.19 14.08 33.60
N ASP A 208 -49.66 15.22 33.22
CA ASP A 208 -48.97 16.18 32.31
C ASP A 208 -47.59 16.62 32.78
N GLU A 209 -47.28 16.58 34.07
CA GLU A 209 -45.98 17.02 34.62
C GLU A 209 -44.78 16.14 34.23
N THR A 210 -44.98 14.82 34.03
CA THR A 210 -43.89 13.93 33.63
C THR A 210 -43.61 14.03 32.11
N ARG A 211 -44.62 14.39 31.32
CA ARG A 211 -44.51 14.61 29.88
C ARG A 211 -43.66 15.85 29.54
N ASP A 212 -43.75 16.91 30.32
CA ASP A 212 -43.01 18.15 30.09
C ASP A 212 -41.51 17.95 30.32
N VAL A 213 -41.12 17.18 31.33
CA VAL A 213 -39.70 16.88 31.62
C VAL A 213 -39.09 15.96 30.52
N GLU A 214 -39.86 14.95 30.08
CA GLU A 214 -39.38 14.04 28.99
C GLU A 214 -39.36 14.74 27.64
N ASN A 215 -40.33 15.58 27.32
CA ASN A 215 -40.34 16.37 26.10
C ASN A 215 -39.17 17.38 26.07
N THR A 216 -38.87 18.02 27.20
CA THR A 216 -37.70 18.93 27.31
C THR A 216 -36.41 18.17 27.11
N ARG A 217 -36.29 16.98 27.70
CA ARG A 217 -35.09 16.14 27.54
C ARG A 217 -34.94 15.57 26.13
N LEU A 218 -36.02 15.19 25.48
CA LEU A 218 -36.06 14.78 24.08
C LEU A 218 -35.68 15.93 23.13
N GLN A 219 -36.15 17.15 23.43
CA GLN A 219 -35.79 18.36 22.68
C GLN A 219 -34.31 18.69 22.83
N GLU A 220 -33.76 18.55 24.03
CA GLU A 220 -32.33 18.78 24.29
C GLU A 220 -31.46 17.72 23.60
N LEU A 221 -31.81 16.44 23.69
CA LEU A 221 -31.11 15.37 22.96
C LEU A 221 -31.22 15.52 21.44
N SER A 222 -32.38 15.96 20.96
CA SER A 222 -32.58 16.23 19.54
C SER A 222 -31.70 17.40 19.05
N SER A 223 -31.59 18.47 19.87
CA SER A 223 -30.73 19.60 19.56
C SER A 223 -29.23 19.22 19.56
N GLN A 224 -28.80 18.38 20.50
CA GLN A 224 -27.44 17.86 20.54
C GLN A 224 -27.14 16.96 19.34
N LEU A 225 -28.12 16.14 18.92
CA LEU A 225 -27.96 15.29 17.73
C LEU A 225 -27.80 16.12 16.46
N VAL A 226 -28.62 17.17 16.29
CA VAL A 226 -28.48 18.10 15.17
C VAL A 226 -27.12 18.82 15.16
N GLN A 227 -26.61 19.21 16.34
CA GLN A 227 -25.29 19.83 16.46
C GLN A 227 -24.16 18.85 16.09
N LEU A 228 -24.26 17.60 16.54
CA LEU A 228 -23.28 16.57 16.19
C LEU A 228 -23.34 16.20 14.71
N GLU A 229 -24.54 16.14 14.12
CA GLU A 229 -24.70 15.92 12.67
C GLU A 229 -24.14 17.10 11.85
N ALA A 230 -24.36 18.34 12.30
CA ALA A 230 -23.78 19.51 11.69
C ALA A 230 -22.25 19.52 11.79
N ALA A 231 -21.69 19.15 12.95
CA ALA A 231 -20.25 19.01 13.14
C ALA A 231 -19.66 17.90 12.26
N ALA A 232 -20.35 16.76 12.15
CA ALA A 232 -19.95 15.67 11.27
C ALA A 232 -20.03 16.06 9.78
N ALA A 233 -21.04 16.81 9.39
CA ALA A 233 -21.16 17.35 8.03
C ALA A 233 -20.07 18.36 7.72
N ALA A 234 -19.74 19.24 8.66
CA ALA A 234 -18.63 20.19 8.54
C ALA A 234 -17.27 19.48 8.44
N ALA A 235 -17.05 18.43 9.21
CA ALA A 235 -15.85 17.60 9.12
C ALA A 235 -15.74 16.89 7.77
N ARG A 236 -16.83 16.35 7.24
CA ARG A 236 -16.87 15.75 5.89
C ARG A 236 -16.64 16.77 4.78
N ALA A 237 -17.20 17.98 4.95
CA ALA A 237 -16.96 19.06 3.99
C ALA A 237 -15.49 19.51 3.98
N ARG A 238 -14.83 19.57 5.15
CA ARG A 238 -13.39 19.85 5.26
C ARG A 238 -12.55 18.74 4.62
N GLU A 239 -12.92 17.47 4.84
CA GLU A 239 -12.27 16.34 4.19
C GLU A 239 -12.44 16.37 2.66
N ALA A 240 -13.61 16.75 2.18
CA ALA A 240 -13.88 16.89 0.74
C ALA A 240 -13.08 18.05 0.12
N THR A 241 -12.94 19.18 0.83
CA THR A 241 -12.11 20.31 0.38
C THR A 241 -10.62 19.96 0.40
N MET A 242 -10.15 19.17 1.36
CA MET A 242 -8.77 18.67 1.40
C MET A 242 -8.47 17.67 0.26
N ARG A 243 -9.46 16.92 -0.20
CA ARG A 243 -9.31 16.01 -1.35
C ARG A 243 -9.42 16.68 -2.71
N GLY A 244 -10.05 17.84 -2.78
CA GLY A 244 -10.42 18.48 -4.05
C GLY A 244 -9.80 19.84 -4.34
N GLY A 245 -9.02 20.44 -3.46
CA GLY A 245 -8.63 21.85 -3.59
C GLY A 245 -7.18 22.16 -3.28
N SER A 246 -6.66 23.08 -4.04
CA SER A 246 -5.37 23.75 -3.85
C SER A 246 -5.24 24.38 -2.45
N PRO A 247 -4.01 24.50 -1.90
CA PRO A 247 -3.76 24.92 -0.52
C PRO A 247 -4.18 26.34 -0.14
N GLU A 248 -4.70 27.12 -1.07
CA GLU A 248 -4.98 28.55 -0.88
C GLU A 248 -6.38 28.92 -0.33
N ALA A 249 -7.24 27.93 -0.05
CA ALA A 249 -8.62 28.20 0.40
C ALA A 249 -8.90 27.76 1.84
N MET A 250 -7.93 27.83 2.76
CA MET A 250 -8.19 27.58 4.18
C MET A 250 -8.52 28.90 4.91
N PRO A 251 -9.76 29.08 5.40
CA PRO A 251 -10.12 30.28 6.20
C PRO A 251 -9.42 30.36 7.56
N GLU A 252 -8.74 29.31 7.98
CA GLU A 252 -8.12 29.20 9.32
C GLU A 252 -6.76 29.88 9.44
N VAL A 253 -6.15 30.32 8.32
CA VAL A 253 -4.86 31.03 8.33
C VAL A 253 -5.01 32.54 8.65
N VAL A 254 -6.24 33.06 8.62
CA VAL A 254 -6.50 34.48 8.87
C VAL A 254 -6.73 34.80 10.36
N GLY A 255 -6.96 33.78 11.20
CA GLY A 255 -7.27 33.94 12.63
C GLY A 255 -6.06 34.02 13.58
N SER A 256 -4.83 33.72 13.13
CA SER A 256 -3.67 33.62 14.03
C SER A 256 -2.87 34.92 14.20
N GLN A 257 -3.34 36.06 13.68
CA GLN A 257 -2.63 37.37 13.80
C GLN A 257 -3.07 38.23 15.00
N VAL A 258 -3.88 37.72 15.95
CA VAL A 258 -4.38 38.59 17.05
C VAL A 258 -3.67 38.33 18.39
N LEU A 259 -2.65 37.48 18.49
CA LEU A 259 -1.90 37.25 19.76
C LEU A 259 -0.41 37.64 19.71
N ALA A 260 -0.07 38.65 18.92
CA ALA A 260 1.27 39.28 19.00
C ALA A 260 1.10 40.77 19.37
N GLY A 261 0.68 41.03 20.61
CA GLY A 261 0.58 42.38 21.11
C GLY A 261 -0.07 42.46 22.49
N ILE A 262 0.60 41.92 23.51
CA ILE A 262 0.68 42.46 24.88
C ILE A 262 2.00 41.96 25.48
#